data_b1624bdb2b49965281187ea22d979dbf
#
_entry.id   b1624bdb2b49965281187ea22d979dbf
#
_cell.length_a   1.000
_cell.length_b   1.000
_cell.length_c   1.000
_cell.angle_alpha   90.00
_cell.angle_beta   90.00
_cell.angle_gamma   90.00
#
_symmetry.space_group_name_H-M   'P 1'
#
loop_
_entity.id
_entity.type
_entity.pdbx_description
1 polymer ?
#
loop_
_entity_poly.entity_id
_entity_poly.type
_entity_poly.pdbx_seq_one_letter_code
_entity_poly.pdbx_strand_id
1 'polypeptide(L)'
;MCDALRQTPDFIYSVSCTTRPPRAGEIEGEDYRFLSEADFLARVKAGEFLEHAKVHEHYYGTLRHPLIDNLKNGVDVLIDIDTQGAAAIRNRGDRFVQDALTDVFIMPPDLEELRRRLTKRRSETAQQIETRLKTAASEMTHWRDYRYTIISKSMEEDLQKFGQIMGAERILSRRLILQ
;
A
#
# COMPACT_ATOMS: atom_id res chain seq x y z
N MET A 1 11.35 0.26 -0.59
CA MET A 1 10.81 -0.32 -1.84
C MET A 1 9.84 0.65 -2.50
N CYS A 2 8.84 1.17 -1.81
CA CYS A 2 7.90 2.12 -2.40
C CYS A 2 8.57 3.33 -3.05
N ASP A 3 9.58 3.94 -2.44
CA ASP A 3 10.33 5.05 -3.04
C ASP A 3 11.06 4.67 -4.34
N ALA A 4 11.59 3.45 -4.42
CA ALA A 4 12.22 2.95 -5.65
C ALA A 4 11.17 2.63 -6.73
N LEU A 5 10.01 2.11 -6.33
CA LEU A 5 8.90 1.85 -7.24
C LEU A 5 8.26 3.14 -7.77
N ARG A 6 8.18 4.21 -6.97
CA ARG A 6 7.69 5.53 -7.41
C ARG A 6 8.49 6.11 -8.57
N GLN A 7 9.76 5.72 -8.72
CA GLN A 7 10.65 6.22 -9.78
C GLN A 7 10.60 5.38 -11.06
N THR A 8 9.82 4.30 -11.08
CA THR A 8 9.67 3.47 -12.29
C THR A 8 8.57 4.06 -13.18
N PRO A 9 8.77 4.14 -14.51
CA PRO A 9 7.75 4.67 -15.42
C PRO A 9 6.57 3.72 -15.65
N ASP A 10 6.62 2.52 -15.08
CA ASP A 10 5.70 1.43 -15.39
C ASP A 10 4.33 1.56 -14.72
N PHE A 11 4.18 2.44 -13.73
CA PHE A 11 2.91 2.66 -13.03
C PHE A 11 2.87 4.02 -12.34
N ILE A 12 1.65 4.46 -12.04
CA ILE A 12 1.40 5.66 -11.24
C ILE A 12 1.29 5.26 -9.76
N TYR A 13 2.00 5.96 -8.88
CA TYR A 13 1.85 5.81 -7.45
C TYR A 13 0.62 6.60 -6.96
N SER A 14 -0.31 5.91 -6.30
CA SER A 14 -1.48 6.54 -5.70
C SER A 14 -1.10 7.19 -4.36
N VAL A 15 -1.13 8.50 -4.32
CA VAL A 15 -0.84 9.27 -3.10
C VAL A 15 -2.02 9.17 -2.14
N SER A 16 -1.81 8.55 -0.98
CA SER A 16 -2.82 8.37 0.06
C SER A 16 -3.14 9.67 0.80
N CYS A 17 -4.37 9.80 1.28
CA CYS A 17 -4.77 10.85 2.22
C CYS A 17 -4.46 10.42 3.65
N THR A 18 -4.10 11.37 4.52
CA THR A 18 -3.94 11.14 5.96
C THR A 18 -4.33 12.36 6.78
N THR A 19 -4.78 12.12 8.02
CA THR A 19 -5.00 13.18 9.02
C THR A 19 -3.80 13.37 9.94
N ARG A 20 -2.74 12.61 9.74
CA ARG A 20 -1.48 12.80 10.46
C ARG A 20 -0.80 14.07 9.98
N PRO A 21 -0.27 14.91 10.88
CA PRO A 21 0.56 16.04 10.49
C PRO A 21 1.78 15.58 9.67
N PRO A 22 2.23 16.39 8.68
CA PRO A 22 3.43 16.07 7.92
C PRO A 22 4.65 15.96 8.83
N ARG A 23 5.54 15.04 8.51
CA ARG A 23 6.86 14.94 9.13
C ARG A 23 7.84 15.89 8.42
N ALA A 24 8.99 16.15 9.07
CA ALA A 24 10.04 16.93 8.43
C ALA A 24 10.49 16.28 7.11
N GLY A 25 10.40 17.01 6.01
CA GLY A 25 10.77 16.57 4.67
C GLY A 25 9.64 15.92 3.86
N GLU A 26 8.47 15.67 4.43
CA GLU A 26 7.31 15.19 3.66
C GLU A 26 6.66 16.33 2.87
N ILE A 27 6.27 16.06 1.63
CA ILE A 27 5.74 17.02 0.68
C ILE A 27 4.25 16.69 0.41
N GLU A 28 3.39 17.75 0.53
CA GLU A 28 1.97 17.67 0.18
C GLU A 28 1.78 17.25 -1.28
N GLY A 29 0.93 16.23 -1.48
CA GLY A 29 0.61 15.72 -2.81
C GLY A 29 1.65 14.78 -3.41
N GLU A 30 2.81 14.60 -2.76
CA GLU A 30 3.83 13.64 -3.16
C GLU A 30 3.89 12.45 -2.17
N ASP A 31 4.10 12.71 -0.88
CA ASP A 31 4.15 11.68 0.14
C ASP A 31 2.76 11.30 0.62
N TYR A 32 1.98 12.31 0.96
CA TYR A 32 0.57 12.20 1.35
C TYR A 32 -0.21 13.44 0.91
N ARG A 33 -1.55 13.31 0.89
CA ARG A 33 -2.48 14.43 0.94
C ARG A 33 -2.88 14.61 2.40
N PHE A 34 -2.36 15.66 3.03
CA PHE A 34 -2.61 15.94 4.45
C PHE A 34 -3.95 16.68 4.60
N LEU A 35 -4.90 16.04 5.26
CA LEU A 35 -6.25 16.55 5.45
C LEU A 35 -6.52 16.83 6.92
N SER A 36 -7.41 17.77 7.21
CA SER A 36 -8.01 17.85 8.53
C SER A 36 -8.88 16.62 8.79
N GLU A 37 -9.11 16.26 10.05
CA GLU A 37 -10.00 15.15 10.38
C GLU A 37 -11.44 15.42 9.87
N ALA A 38 -11.90 16.67 9.94
CA ALA A 38 -13.21 17.08 9.45
C ALA A 38 -13.34 16.86 7.93
N ASP A 39 -12.33 17.29 7.14
CA ASP A 39 -12.32 17.11 5.69
C ASP A 39 -12.23 15.62 5.32
N PHE A 40 -11.42 14.84 6.04
CA PHE A 40 -11.32 13.41 5.80
C PHE A 40 -12.68 12.73 6.01
N LEU A 41 -13.35 12.99 7.15
CA LEU A 41 -14.65 12.40 7.46
C LEU A 41 -15.75 12.88 6.50
N ALA A 42 -15.70 14.12 6.02
CA ALA A 42 -16.61 14.60 4.98
C ALA A 42 -16.45 13.79 3.69
N ARG A 43 -15.22 13.51 3.25
CA ARG A 43 -14.93 12.67 2.07
C ARG A 43 -15.33 11.21 2.28
N VAL A 44 -15.20 10.67 3.51
CA VAL A 44 -15.72 9.33 3.85
C VAL A 44 -17.22 9.29 3.62
N LYS A 45 -17.97 10.28 4.14
CA LYS A 45 -19.44 10.37 3.95
C LYS A 45 -19.82 10.52 2.47
N ALA A 46 -19.02 11.23 1.68
CA ALA A 46 -19.22 11.39 0.24
C ALA A 46 -18.88 10.14 -0.57
N GLY A 47 -18.29 9.09 0.05
CA GLY A 47 -17.88 7.87 -0.64
C GLY A 47 -16.67 8.04 -1.58
N GLU A 48 -15.84 9.06 -1.33
CA GLU A 48 -14.71 9.39 -2.19
C GLU A 48 -13.52 8.43 -2.05
N PHE A 49 -13.47 7.64 -0.97
CA PHE A 49 -12.39 6.69 -0.74
C PHE A 49 -12.69 5.31 -1.32
N LEU A 50 -11.70 4.69 -1.92
CA LEU A 50 -11.70 3.27 -2.29
C LEU A 50 -11.66 2.41 -1.02
N GLU A 51 -10.75 2.75 -0.13
CA GLU A 51 -10.60 2.20 1.21
C GLU A 51 -10.17 3.30 2.17
N HIS A 52 -10.44 3.11 3.44
CA HIS A 52 -9.90 3.95 4.52
C HIS A 52 -9.85 3.15 5.82
N ALA A 53 -8.87 3.47 6.65
CA ALA A 53 -8.70 2.88 7.97
C ALA A 53 -8.22 3.90 9.00
N LYS A 54 -8.52 3.63 10.26
CA LYS A 54 -7.90 4.36 11.38
C LYS A 54 -6.72 3.54 11.88
N VAL A 55 -5.51 4.06 11.70
CA VAL A 55 -4.26 3.44 12.15
C VAL A 55 -3.73 4.26 13.32
N HIS A 56 -3.73 3.67 14.51
CA HIS A 56 -3.47 4.39 15.77
C HIS A 56 -4.44 5.56 15.95
N GLU A 57 -3.94 6.81 15.94
CA GLU A 57 -4.74 8.01 16.18
C GLU A 57 -5.16 8.74 14.89
N HIS A 58 -4.68 8.29 13.72
CA HIS A 58 -4.85 8.98 12.45
C HIS A 58 -5.60 8.14 11.43
N TYR A 59 -6.33 8.81 10.56
CA TYR A 59 -6.97 8.20 9.42
C TYR A 59 -6.03 8.18 8.22
N TYR A 60 -6.16 7.10 7.42
CA TYR A 60 -5.50 6.93 6.13
C TYR A 60 -6.53 6.43 5.13
N GLY A 61 -6.37 6.79 3.85
CA GLY A 61 -7.28 6.30 2.82
C GLY A 61 -6.82 6.63 1.41
N THR A 62 -7.25 5.80 0.47
CA THR A 62 -6.94 5.91 -0.95
C THR A 62 -8.14 6.49 -1.69
N LEU A 63 -7.95 7.60 -2.43
CA LEU A 63 -9.01 8.20 -3.23
C LEU A 63 -9.41 7.27 -4.39
N ARG A 64 -10.74 7.08 -4.54
CA ARG A 64 -11.32 6.18 -5.53
C ARG A 64 -11.20 6.71 -6.95
N HIS A 65 -11.59 7.96 -7.17
CA HIS A 65 -11.76 8.53 -8.51
C HIS A 65 -10.45 8.55 -9.32
N PRO A 66 -9.33 9.11 -8.80
CA PRO A 66 -8.07 9.14 -9.54
C PRO A 66 -7.54 7.74 -9.88
N LEU A 67 -7.77 6.76 -8.99
CA LEU A 67 -7.36 5.38 -9.22
C LEU A 67 -8.16 4.76 -10.38
N ILE A 68 -9.48 4.88 -10.34
CA ILE A 68 -10.35 4.29 -11.37
C ILE A 68 -10.09 4.93 -12.74
N ASP A 69 -9.85 6.23 -12.80
CA ASP A 69 -9.57 6.91 -14.07
C ASP A 69 -8.27 6.41 -14.70
N ASN A 70 -7.21 6.24 -13.91
CA ASN A 70 -5.96 5.66 -14.40
C ASN A 70 -6.16 4.22 -14.90
N LEU A 71 -6.86 3.39 -14.13
CA LEU A 71 -7.15 2.01 -14.55
C LEU A 71 -7.95 1.95 -15.86
N LYS A 72 -8.96 2.81 -16.04
CA LYS A 72 -9.74 2.91 -17.29
C LYS A 72 -8.90 3.31 -18.49
N ASN A 73 -7.84 4.08 -18.26
CA ASN A 73 -6.87 4.48 -19.28
C ASN A 73 -5.77 3.41 -19.52
N GLY A 74 -5.89 2.22 -18.91
CA GLY A 74 -4.91 1.14 -19.06
C GLY A 74 -3.61 1.38 -18.32
N VAL A 75 -3.60 2.26 -17.33
CA VAL A 75 -2.43 2.59 -16.54
C VAL A 75 -2.44 1.79 -15.24
N ASP A 76 -1.36 1.07 -14.96
CA ASP A 76 -1.17 0.37 -13.70
C ASP A 76 -1.01 1.37 -12.54
N VAL A 77 -1.71 1.12 -11.44
CA VAL A 77 -1.66 1.97 -10.25
C VAL A 77 -1.11 1.20 -9.06
N LEU A 78 -0.04 1.71 -8.46
CA LEU A 78 0.54 1.18 -7.23
C LEU A 78 -0.09 1.84 -6.01
N ILE A 79 -0.56 1.02 -5.07
CA ILE A 79 -1.10 1.45 -3.78
C ILE A 79 -0.23 0.83 -2.66
N ASP A 80 0.18 1.65 -1.70
CA ASP A 80 0.86 1.18 -0.47
C ASP A 80 -0.10 1.36 0.71
N ILE A 81 -0.65 0.26 1.19
CA ILE A 81 -1.70 0.22 2.21
C ILE A 81 -1.42 -0.85 3.26
N ASP A 82 -2.05 -0.74 4.42
CA ASP A 82 -1.98 -1.76 5.46
C ASP A 82 -2.88 -2.97 5.17
N THR A 83 -2.82 -3.97 6.03
CA THR A 83 -3.59 -5.21 5.87
C THR A 83 -5.10 -4.97 5.95
N GLN A 84 -5.56 -3.97 6.71
CA GLN A 84 -6.97 -3.62 6.84
C GLN A 84 -7.47 -2.98 5.53
N GLY A 85 -6.71 -2.05 4.97
CA GLY A 85 -7.01 -1.43 3.67
C GLY A 85 -7.05 -2.46 2.54
N ALA A 86 -6.07 -3.38 2.50
CA ALA A 86 -6.05 -4.46 1.53
C ALA A 86 -7.28 -5.39 1.65
N ALA A 87 -7.65 -5.78 2.86
CA ALA A 87 -8.86 -6.57 3.11
C ALA A 87 -10.14 -5.81 2.70
N ALA A 88 -10.20 -4.50 2.95
CA ALA A 88 -11.32 -3.68 2.55
C ALA A 88 -11.49 -3.63 1.02
N ILE A 89 -10.41 -3.50 0.26
CA ILE A 89 -10.46 -3.53 -1.21
C ILE A 89 -10.93 -4.89 -1.72
N ARG A 90 -10.36 -5.99 -1.20
CA ARG A 90 -10.78 -7.35 -1.58
C ARG A 90 -12.27 -7.60 -1.37
N ASN A 91 -12.85 -7.05 -0.28
CA ASN A 91 -14.21 -7.36 0.14
C ASN A 91 -15.27 -6.35 -0.35
N ARG A 92 -14.92 -5.20 -0.89
CA ARG A 92 -15.85 -4.11 -1.21
C ARG A 92 -16.65 -4.25 -2.51
N GLY A 93 -16.60 -5.34 -3.21
CA GLY A 93 -17.53 -5.64 -4.29
C GLY A 93 -17.47 -4.75 -5.54
N ASP A 94 -16.52 -3.82 -5.66
CA ASP A 94 -16.25 -3.15 -6.93
C ASP A 94 -15.54 -4.12 -7.87
N ARG A 95 -16.32 -4.78 -8.71
CA ARG A 95 -15.83 -5.81 -9.61
C ARG A 95 -14.71 -5.32 -10.53
N PHE A 96 -14.81 -4.10 -11.02
CA PHE A 96 -13.79 -3.51 -11.88
C PHE A 96 -12.43 -3.42 -11.17
N VAL A 97 -12.43 -2.96 -9.91
CA VAL A 97 -11.20 -2.90 -9.10
C VAL A 97 -10.72 -4.30 -8.73
N GLN A 98 -11.63 -5.23 -8.39
CA GLN A 98 -11.25 -6.60 -8.06
C GLN A 98 -10.64 -7.36 -9.25
N ASP A 99 -11.16 -7.16 -10.45
CA ASP A 99 -10.61 -7.76 -11.68
C ASP A 99 -9.22 -7.20 -12.01
N ALA A 100 -8.96 -5.93 -11.68
CA ALA A 100 -7.66 -5.28 -11.84
C ALA A 100 -6.67 -5.57 -10.69
N LEU A 101 -7.16 -6.02 -9.53
CA LEU A 101 -6.36 -6.15 -8.32
C LEU A 101 -5.29 -7.23 -8.42
N THR A 102 -4.08 -6.85 -8.08
CA THR A 102 -2.98 -7.76 -7.75
C THR A 102 -2.40 -7.34 -6.42
N ASP A 103 -2.63 -8.11 -5.39
CA ASP A 103 -2.12 -7.82 -4.07
C ASP A 103 -0.85 -8.62 -3.73
N VAL A 104 0.12 -7.92 -3.17
CA VAL A 104 1.44 -8.47 -2.83
C VAL A 104 1.74 -8.15 -1.37
N PHE A 105 1.88 -9.17 -0.56
CA PHE A 105 2.33 -9.03 0.81
C PHE A 105 3.85 -9.05 0.88
N ILE A 106 4.45 -8.06 1.52
CA ILE A 106 5.90 -7.98 1.67
C ILE A 106 6.23 -8.03 3.14
N MET A 107 6.93 -9.06 3.55
CA MET A 107 7.27 -9.27 4.94
C MET A 107 8.75 -9.59 5.14
N PRO A 108 9.34 -9.27 6.30
CA PRO A 108 10.65 -9.79 6.67
C PRO A 108 10.59 -11.31 6.85
N PRO A 109 11.74 -12.02 6.81
CA PRO A 109 11.78 -13.46 7.04
C PRO A 109 11.29 -13.85 8.45
N ASP A 110 11.54 -12.97 9.43
CA ASP A 110 11.14 -13.15 10.81
C ASP A 110 11.09 -11.80 11.56
N LEU A 111 10.61 -11.83 12.81
CA LEU A 111 10.51 -10.65 13.66
C LEU A 111 11.88 -10.13 14.15
N GLU A 112 12.90 -10.97 14.18
CA GLU A 112 14.25 -10.55 14.59
C GLU A 112 14.87 -9.66 13.51
N GLU A 113 14.75 -10.03 12.26
CA GLU A 113 15.16 -9.20 11.13
C GLU A 113 14.37 -7.89 11.09
N LEU A 114 13.07 -7.91 11.38
CA LEU A 114 12.27 -6.69 11.49
C LEU A 114 12.80 -5.79 12.61
N ARG A 115 13.06 -6.35 13.79
CA ARG A 115 13.65 -5.62 14.93
C ARG A 115 14.96 -4.96 14.52
N ARG A 116 15.84 -5.71 13.86
CA ARG A 116 17.14 -5.22 13.38
C ARG A 116 16.95 -4.03 12.43
N ARG A 117 16.01 -4.11 11.49
CA ARG A 117 15.72 -3.02 10.53
C ARG A 117 15.18 -1.77 11.22
N LEU A 118 14.25 -1.93 12.17
CA LEU A 118 13.67 -0.82 12.93
C LEU A 118 14.72 -0.11 13.78
N THR A 119 15.55 -0.86 14.50
CA THR A 119 16.65 -0.32 15.32
C THR A 119 17.68 0.47 14.49
N LYS A 120 18.01 -0.04 13.28
CA LYS A 120 18.98 0.63 12.38
C LYS A 120 18.51 2.00 11.92
N ARG A 121 17.20 2.24 11.79
CA ARG A 121 16.63 3.52 11.35
C ARG A 121 16.81 4.66 12.36
N ARG A 122 17.11 4.38 13.63
CA ARG A 122 17.36 5.35 14.72
C ARG A 122 16.27 6.42 14.91
N SER A 123 15.09 6.23 14.34
CA SER A 123 13.98 7.19 14.38
C SER A 123 12.94 6.87 15.46
N GLU A 124 13.13 5.77 16.20
CA GLU A 124 12.12 5.24 17.11
C GLU A 124 12.69 4.89 18.47
N THR A 125 11.87 5.07 19.51
CA THR A 125 12.20 4.63 20.87
C THR A 125 12.03 3.11 20.98
N ALA A 126 12.65 2.51 22.01
CA ALA A 126 12.49 1.07 22.28
C ALA A 126 11.02 0.67 22.44
N GLN A 127 10.21 1.50 23.11
CA GLN A 127 8.78 1.26 23.30
C GLN A 127 8.01 1.25 21.96
N GLN A 128 8.33 2.15 21.06
CA GLN A 128 7.73 2.21 19.71
C GLN A 128 8.09 0.98 18.88
N ILE A 129 9.36 0.52 18.97
CA ILE A 129 9.80 -0.71 18.31
C ILE A 129 9.00 -1.92 18.81
N GLU A 130 8.83 -2.08 20.14
CA GLU A 130 8.05 -3.18 20.69
C GLU A 130 6.58 -3.15 20.23
N THR A 131 5.97 -1.98 20.20
CA THR A 131 4.60 -1.82 19.70
C THR A 131 4.50 -2.23 18.23
N ARG A 132 5.45 -1.78 17.40
CA ARG A 132 5.50 -2.17 15.97
C ARG A 132 5.72 -3.66 15.75
N LEU A 133 6.57 -4.29 16.55
CA LEU A 133 6.81 -5.73 16.45
C LEU A 133 5.56 -6.54 16.80
N LYS A 134 4.78 -6.11 17.81
CA LYS A 134 3.51 -6.74 18.13
C LYS A 134 2.50 -6.60 16.98
N THR A 135 2.37 -5.42 16.41
CA THR A 135 1.51 -5.18 15.25
C THR A 135 1.95 -6.04 14.06
N ALA A 136 3.24 -6.03 13.73
CA ALA A 136 3.78 -6.81 12.63
C ALA A 136 3.60 -8.32 12.81
N ALA A 137 3.73 -8.83 14.03
CA ALA A 137 3.47 -10.26 14.33
C ALA A 137 2.03 -10.65 13.98
N SER A 138 1.07 -9.79 14.28
CA SER A 138 -0.34 -9.99 13.89
C SER A 138 -0.53 -9.86 12.38
N GLU A 139 0.02 -8.82 11.76
CA GLU A 139 -0.09 -8.59 10.32
C GLU A 139 0.55 -9.71 9.50
N MET A 140 1.69 -10.23 9.93
CA MET A 140 2.37 -11.34 9.27
C MET A 140 1.54 -12.62 9.21
N THR A 141 0.52 -12.81 10.06
CA THR A 141 -0.37 -13.98 9.97
C THR A 141 -1.26 -13.94 8.71
N HIS A 142 -1.47 -12.76 8.12
CA HIS A 142 -2.34 -12.53 6.97
C HIS A 142 -1.67 -12.78 5.61
N TRP A 143 -0.42 -13.21 5.56
CA TRP A 143 0.29 -13.39 4.29
C TRP A 143 -0.43 -14.36 3.31
N ARG A 144 -1.18 -15.33 3.82
CA ARG A 144 -1.94 -16.29 3.02
C ARG A 144 -3.20 -15.71 2.37
N ASP A 145 -3.64 -14.55 2.82
CA ASP A 145 -4.80 -13.85 2.25
C ASP A 145 -4.46 -13.12 0.95
N TYR A 146 -3.16 -13.00 0.64
CA TYR A 146 -2.65 -12.30 -0.52
C TYR A 146 -2.33 -13.26 -1.66
N ARG A 147 -2.48 -12.75 -2.88
CA ARG A 147 -2.17 -13.51 -4.08
C ARG A 147 -0.67 -13.83 -4.20
N TYR A 148 0.18 -12.89 -3.79
CA TYR A 148 1.64 -13.05 -3.78
C TYR A 148 2.22 -12.64 -2.44
N THR A 149 3.31 -13.31 -2.06
CA THR A 149 4.10 -12.94 -0.88
C THR A 149 5.58 -12.85 -1.23
N ILE A 150 6.18 -11.69 -0.92
CA ILE A 150 7.63 -11.50 -1.02
C ILE A 150 8.22 -11.55 0.38
N ILE A 151 9.05 -12.57 0.65
CA ILE A 151 9.91 -12.59 1.82
C ILE A 151 11.10 -11.69 1.51
N SER A 152 11.10 -10.51 2.13
CA SER A 152 12.04 -9.42 1.85
C SER A 152 13.46 -9.77 2.32
N LYS A 153 14.42 -9.67 1.41
CA LYS A 153 15.85 -9.82 1.70
C LYS A 153 16.59 -8.52 1.44
N SER A 154 16.92 -8.24 0.18
CA SER A 154 17.52 -6.99 -0.25
C SER A 154 16.53 -6.18 -1.10
N MET A 155 16.77 -4.87 -1.22
CA MET A 155 15.95 -4.00 -2.07
C MET A 155 15.95 -4.48 -3.52
N GLU A 156 17.10 -4.87 -4.04
CA GLU A 156 17.26 -5.32 -5.42
C GLU A 156 16.51 -6.62 -5.71
N GLU A 157 16.65 -7.63 -4.83
CA GLU A 157 15.91 -8.89 -4.96
C GLU A 157 14.38 -8.68 -4.85
N ASP A 158 13.96 -7.79 -3.95
CA ASP A 158 12.54 -7.52 -3.75
C ASP A 158 11.93 -6.81 -4.96
N LEU A 159 12.64 -5.83 -5.55
CA LEU A 159 12.24 -5.16 -6.79
C LEU A 159 12.19 -6.13 -7.98
N GLN A 160 13.18 -7.02 -8.09
CA GLN A 160 13.20 -8.04 -9.14
C GLN A 160 11.97 -8.97 -9.05
N LYS A 161 11.66 -9.47 -7.85
CA LYS A 161 10.47 -10.32 -7.64
C LYS A 161 9.18 -9.57 -7.93
N PHE A 162 9.09 -8.31 -7.50
CA PHE A 162 7.93 -7.49 -7.78
C PHE A 162 7.76 -7.29 -9.29
N GLY A 163 8.83 -6.99 -10.02
CA GLY A 163 8.81 -6.87 -11.49
C GLY A 163 8.37 -8.15 -12.19
N GLN A 164 8.80 -9.32 -11.70
CA GLN A 164 8.37 -10.62 -12.22
C GLN A 164 6.86 -10.83 -12.02
N ILE A 165 6.32 -10.48 -10.85
CA ILE A 165 4.89 -10.54 -10.56
C ILE A 165 4.13 -9.63 -11.54
N MET A 166 4.55 -8.37 -11.70
CA MET A 166 3.92 -7.42 -12.61
C MET A 166 3.95 -7.92 -14.07
N GLY A 167 5.09 -8.45 -14.50
CA GLY A 167 5.22 -9.03 -15.84
C GLY A 167 4.24 -10.19 -16.07
N ALA A 168 4.13 -11.10 -15.11
CA ALA A 168 3.20 -12.24 -15.19
C ALA A 168 1.73 -11.79 -15.19
N GLU A 169 1.37 -10.82 -14.33
CA GLU A 169 0.01 -10.32 -14.24
C GLU A 169 -0.45 -9.58 -15.50
N ARG A 170 0.45 -8.84 -16.17
CA ARG A 170 0.15 -8.13 -17.42
C ARG A 170 -0.17 -9.06 -18.60
N ILE A 171 0.39 -10.26 -18.63
CA ILE A 171 0.16 -11.24 -19.71
C ILE A 171 -0.97 -12.26 -19.42
N LEU A 172 -1.68 -12.10 -18.29
CA LEU A 172 -2.85 -12.94 -18.02
C LEU A 172 -3.92 -12.76 -19.09
N SER A 173 -4.36 -13.85 -19.71
CA SER A 173 -5.33 -13.82 -20.81
C SER A 173 -6.61 -13.04 -20.49
N ARG A 174 -7.08 -13.11 -19.23
CA ARG A 174 -8.27 -12.37 -18.77
C ARG A 174 -8.08 -10.84 -18.72
N ARG A 175 -6.84 -10.35 -18.78
CA ARG A 175 -6.48 -8.93 -18.77
C ARG A 175 -6.11 -8.41 -20.16
N LEU A 176 -5.91 -9.29 -21.12
CA LEU A 176 -5.56 -8.90 -22.49
C LEU A 176 -6.80 -8.36 -23.20
N ILE A 177 -6.70 -7.15 -23.73
CA ILE A 177 -7.66 -6.57 -24.66
C ILE A 177 -7.04 -6.76 -26.04
N LEU A 178 -7.56 -7.71 -26.82
CA LEU A 178 -7.16 -7.87 -28.22
C LEU A 178 -7.91 -6.80 -29.01
N GLN A 179 -7.17 -5.94 -29.70
CA GLN A 179 -7.70 -4.94 -30.63
C GLN A 179 -8.11 -5.60 -31.94
#